data_2a3ac30ce65fa29b03a55d478cb5c031
#
_entry.id   2a3ac30ce65fa29b03a55d478cb5c031
#
_cell.length_a   1.000
_cell.length_b   1.000
_cell.length_c   1.000
_cell.angle_alpha   90.00
_cell.angle_beta   90.00
_cell.angle_gamma   90.00
#
_symmetry.space_group_name_H-M   'P 1'
#
loop_
_entity.id
_entity.type
_entity.pdbx_description
1 polymer ?
#
loop_
_entity_poly.entity_id
_entity_poly.type
_entity_poly.pdbx_seq_one_letter_code
_entity_poly.pdbx_strand_id
1 'polypeptide(L)' 'MNYRDVSCPNCGTVYGVGYSDVPHSVENIHRICDTCMMPIEVKNPWNEKEMK' A
#
# COMPACT_ATOMS: atom_id res chain seq x y z
N MET A 1 -11.13 13.16 0.18
CA MET A 1 -10.94 11.76 -0.16
C MET A 1 -9.76 11.18 0.61
N ASN A 2 -10.00 10.04 1.23
CA ASN A 2 -9.00 9.46 2.11
C ASN A 2 -8.29 8.29 1.43
N TYR A 3 -7.64 8.61 0.31
CA TYR A 3 -6.87 7.62 -0.45
C TYR A 3 -5.47 8.12 -0.67
N ARG A 4 -4.52 7.20 -0.64
CA ARG A 4 -3.15 7.49 -0.99
C ARG A 4 -2.66 6.46 -1.99
N ASP A 5 -1.84 6.88 -2.92
CA ASP A 5 -1.36 6.01 -3.98
C ASP A 5 -0.09 5.29 -3.55
N VAL A 6 -0.04 4.00 -3.89
CA VAL A 6 1.17 3.19 -3.75
C VAL A 6 1.43 2.54 -5.08
N SER A 7 2.68 2.25 -5.38
CA SER A 7 3.01 1.62 -6.66
C SER A 7 3.64 0.26 -6.44
N CYS A 8 3.34 -0.65 -7.36
CA CYS A 8 3.92 -1.98 -7.34
C CYS A 8 5.43 -1.88 -7.63
N PRO A 9 6.28 -2.42 -6.76
CA PRO A 9 7.72 -2.36 -6.99
C PRO A 9 8.18 -3.24 -8.14
N ASN A 10 7.33 -4.14 -8.62
CA ASN A 10 7.67 -5.07 -9.68
C ASN A 10 7.28 -4.55 -11.06
N CYS A 11 6.05 -4.05 -11.21
CA CYS A 11 5.55 -3.62 -12.52
C CYS A 11 5.17 -2.14 -12.58
N GLY A 12 5.16 -1.45 -11.45
CA GLY A 12 4.88 -0.02 -11.43
C GLY A 12 3.41 0.36 -11.43
N THR A 13 2.51 -0.62 -11.36
CA THR A 13 1.08 -0.33 -11.30
C THR A 13 0.75 0.47 -10.03
N VAL A 14 -0.07 1.51 -10.19
CA VAL A 14 -0.46 2.36 -9.06
C VAL A 14 -1.78 1.89 -8.48
N TYR A 15 -1.83 1.81 -7.15
CA TYR A 15 -3.05 1.42 -6.42
C TYR A 15 -3.44 2.52 -5.46
N GLY A 16 -4.75 2.72 -5.31
CA GLY A 16 -5.27 3.62 -4.28
C GLY A 16 -5.54 2.83 -3.00
N VAL A 17 -4.99 3.29 -1.89
CA VAL A 17 -5.18 2.66 -0.59
C VAL A 17 -6.00 3.60 0.28
N GLY A 18 -7.18 3.16 0.69
CA GLY A 18 -8.07 3.96 1.53
C GLY A 18 -7.65 3.96 2.97
N TYR A 19 -8.02 5.01 3.68
CA TYR A 19 -7.66 5.18 5.09
C TYR A 19 -8.08 3.97 5.94
N SER A 20 -9.25 3.41 5.68
CA SER A 20 -9.76 2.29 6.45
C SER A 20 -9.49 0.94 5.81
N ASP A 21 -8.74 0.91 4.71
CA ASP A 21 -8.43 -0.34 4.02
C ASP A 21 -7.32 -1.15 4.69
N VAL A 22 -6.52 -0.49 5.51
CA VAL A 22 -5.37 -1.12 6.14
C VAL A 22 -5.27 -0.72 7.61
N PRO A 23 -4.70 -1.58 8.45
CA PRO A 23 -4.43 -1.20 9.83
C PRO A 23 -3.26 -0.22 9.88
N HIS A 24 -3.40 0.85 10.66
CA HIS A 24 -2.42 1.92 10.71
C HIS A 24 -1.18 1.55 11.52
N SER A 25 -1.24 0.47 12.27
CA SER A 25 -0.10 0.02 13.07
C SER A 25 0.87 -0.84 12.28
N VAL A 26 0.50 -1.23 11.07
CA VAL A 26 1.32 -2.07 10.21
C VAL A 26 2.22 -1.19 9.36
N GLU A 27 3.51 -1.49 9.35
CA GLU A 27 4.49 -0.69 8.63
C GLU A 27 4.43 -0.94 7.12
N ASN A 28 4.26 -2.19 6.72
CA ASN A 28 4.22 -2.56 5.31
C ASN A 28 2.97 -3.38 5.01
N ILE A 29 2.49 -3.26 3.78
CA ILE A 29 1.32 -3.98 3.29
C ILE A 29 1.78 -5.07 2.35
N HIS A 30 1.26 -6.29 2.55
CA HIS A 30 1.54 -7.44 1.68
C HIS A 30 0.29 -7.73 0.85
N ARG A 31 0.45 -7.84 -0.45
CA ARG A 31 -0.67 -8.13 -1.33
C ARG A 31 -0.20 -8.75 -2.63
N ILE A 32 -1.16 -9.28 -3.40
CA ILE A 32 -0.88 -9.80 -4.74
C ILE A 32 -1.22 -8.70 -5.74
N CYS A 33 -0.27 -8.34 -6.58
CA CYS A 33 -0.48 -7.35 -7.62
C CYS A 33 -1.40 -7.95 -8.70
N ASP A 34 -2.47 -7.21 -9.05
CA ASP A 34 -3.42 -7.70 -10.04
C ASP A 34 -2.86 -7.66 -11.46
N THR A 35 -1.85 -6.85 -11.69
CA THR A 35 -1.27 -6.70 -13.03
C THR A 35 -0.20 -7.74 -13.31
N CYS A 36 0.75 -7.90 -12.41
CA CYS A 36 1.84 -8.85 -12.64
C CYS A 36 1.63 -10.17 -11.88
N MET A 37 0.56 -10.26 -11.07
CA MET A 37 0.15 -11.47 -10.38
C MET A 37 1.21 -12.01 -9.40
N MET A 38 2.09 -11.12 -8.93
CA MET A 38 3.15 -11.50 -8.02
C MET A 38 2.88 -10.95 -6.62
N PRO A 39 3.30 -11.66 -5.57
CA PRO A 39 3.21 -11.11 -4.23
C PRO A 39 4.16 -9.93 -4.09
N ILE A 40 3.63 -8.83 -3.55
CA ILE A 40 4.40 -7.60 -3.39
C ILE A 40 4.25 -7.10 -1.97
N GLU A 41 5.23 -6.31 -1.55
CA GLU A 41 5.22 -5.63 -0.27
C GLU A 41 5.42 -4.15 -0.53
N VAL A 42 4.47 -3.32 -0.09
CA VAL A 42 4.56 -1.88 -0.26
C VAL A 42 4.49 -1.21 1.10
N LYS A 43 5.08 -0.03 1.19
CA LYS A 43 5.06 0.72 2.43
C LYS A 43 3.64 1.21 2.69
N ASN A 44 3.17 1.06 3.93
CA ASN A 44 1.83 1.49 4.31
C ASN A 44 1.78 3.02 4.34
N PRO A 45 1.02 3.65 3.44
CA PRO A 45 0.96 5.11 3.40
C PRO A 45 0.23 5.72 4.59
N TRP A 46 -0.50 4.89 5.33
CA TRP A 46 -1.26 5.32 6.49
C TRP A 46 -0.63 4.90 7.81
N ASN A 47 0.62 4.47 7.78
CA ASN A 47 1.31 4.05 9.00
C ASN A 47 1.51 5.25 9.91
N GLU A 48 1.05 5.15 11.15
CA GLU A 48 1.05 6.27 12.09
C GLU A 48 2.45 6.72 12.48
N LYS A 49 3.40 5.80 12.45
CA LYS A 49 4.79 6.14 12.79
C LYS A 49 5.40 7.09 11.77
N GLU A 50 4.92 7.02 10.52
CA GLU A 50 5.41 7.86 9.44
C GLU A 50 4.89 9.28 9.53
N MET A 51 3.88 9.51 10.35
CA MET A 51 3.20 10.80 10.41
C MET A 51 3.77 11.74 11.45
N LYS A 52 4.80 11.35 12.11
CA LYS A 52 5.44 12.17 13.12
C LYS A 52 6.47 13.13 12.57
#